data_aead1d240100afbf03e09a44b009c7c5
#
_entry.id   aead1d240100afbf03e09a44b009c7c5
#
_cell.length_a   1.000
_cell.length_b   1.000
_cell.length_c   1.000
_cell.angle_alpha   90.00
_cell.angle_beta   90.00
_cell.angle_gamma   90.00
#
_symmetry.space_group_name_H-M   'P 1'
#
loop_
_entity.id
_entity.type
_entity.pdbx_description
1 polymer ?
#
loop_
_entity_poly.entity_id
_entity_poly.type
_entity_poly.pdbx_seq_one_letter_code
_entity_poly.pdbx_strand_id
1 'polypeptide(L)'
;MEPSIWGANEEFISCPQLDDLQCAYTSLQGFLKGANKQSINVFACFDNEEVGSGTKQGAGSTFLYDAMRRINNALGKGEEEYYRALASSFMLSADNAHAVHPNHPAKTDVNNCVYMNEGIVVKSHAGQKYTSDAVSIAVFKGLCKKAGVPVQFFSNRSDTAGGSTLGNIAMAQVSMNSVDIGLPQLAMHSLSLIHISEPT
;
A
#
# COMPACT_ATOMS: atom_id res chain seq x y z
N MET A 1 -6.72 7.18 22.57
CA MET A 1 -5.90 8.42 22.51
C MET A 1 -6.48 9.30 21.44
N GLU A 2 -6.64 10.58 21.70
CA GLU A 2 -7.14 11.52 20.67
C GLU A 2 -5.99 11.93 19.74
N PRO A 3 -6.29 12.15 18.45
CA PRO A 3 -5.33 12.75 17.52
C PRO A 3 -4.83 14.09 18.01
N SER A 4 -3.57 14.39 17.73
CA SER A 4 -2.98 15.68 18.12
C SER A 4 -2.02 16.17 17.03
N ILE A 5 -1.94 17.50 16.94
CA ILE A 5 -0.95 18.19 16.11
C ILE A 5 0.14 18.70 17.05
N TRP A 6 1.40 18.55 16.68
CA TRP A 6 2.51 18.98 17.48
C TRP A 6 3.77 19.26 16.64
N GLY A 7 4.84 19.68 17.29
CA GLY A 7 6.04 20.23 16.67
C GLY A 7 6.09 21.76 16.86
N ALA A 8 7.26 22.34 16.68
CA ALA A 8 7.45 23.78 16.87
C ALA A 8 6.66 24.63 15.86
N ASN A 9 6.36 24.07 14.71
CA ASN A 9 5.58 24.67 13.62
C ASN A 9 4.29 23.91 13.33
N GLU A 10 3.81 23.09 14.28
CA GLU A 10 2.63 22.24 14.09
C GLU A 10 2.75 21.27 12.90
N GLU A 11 3.96 20.81 12.60
CA GLU A 11 4.30 20.06 11.41
C GLU A 11 4.01 18.56 11.52
N PHE A 12 3.63 18.05 12.70
CA PHE A 12 3.38 16.63 12.90
C PHE A 12 1.93 16.34 13.31
N ILE A 13 1.38 15.27 12.76
CA ILE A 13 0.16 14.64 13.24
C ILE A 13 0.53 13.36 13.99
N SER A 14 0.07 13.24 15.21
CA SER A 14 0.15 12.03 16.01
C SER A 14 -1.25 11.47 16.22
N CYS A 15 -1.46 10.22 15.80
CA CYS A 15 -2.75 9.57 15.85
C CYS A 15 -2.56 8.05 15.97
N PRO A 16 -3.39 7.35 16.77
CA PRO A 16 -3.45 5.90 16.67
C PRO A 16 -4.05 5.49 15.33
N GLN A 17 -3.67 4.31 14.85
CA GLN A 17 -4.22 3.71 13.63
C GLN A 17 -3.93 4.50 12.33
N LEU A 18 -2.90 5.35 12.30
CA LEU A 18 -2.40 5.90 11.03
C LEU A 18 -1.97 4.77 10.08
N ASP A 19 -1.45 3.72 10.63
CA ASP A 19 -1.33 2.43 9.99
C ASP A 19 -2.62 1.63 10.25
N ASP A 20 -3.47 1.39 9.23
CA ASP A 20 -3.25 1.86 7.86
C ASP A 20 -4.38 2.81 7.37
N LEU A 21 -5.01 3.55 8.26
CA LEU A 21 -6.07 4.50 7.89
C LEU A 21 -5.57 5.59 6.93
N GLN A 22 -4.28 5.91 6.97
CA GLN A 22 -3.69 6.90 6.07
C GLN A 22 -3.72 6.41 4.62
N CYS A 23 -3.23 5.19 4.34
CA CYS A 23 -3.27 4.63 3.00
C CYS A 23 -4.69 4.29 2.56
N ALA A 24 -5.53 3.79 3.47
CA ALA A 24 -6.94 3.53 3.17
C ALA A 24 -7.67 4.81 2.73
N TYR A 25 -7.49 5.92 3.45
CA TYR A 25 -8.11 7.19 3.10
C TYR A 25 -7.58 7.76 1.78
N THR A 26 -6.27 7.78 1.59
CA THR A 26 -5.66 8.34 0.37
C THR A 26 -6.01 7.51 -0.86
N SER A 27 -6.04 6.20 -0.74
CA SER A 27 -6.47 5.28 -1.81
C SER A 27 -7.94 5.48 -2.17
N LEU A 28 -8.82 5.65 -1.16
CA LEU A 28 -10.22 5.98 -1.39
C LEU A 28 -10.38 7.32 -2.13
N GLN A 29 -9.63 8.34 -1.74
CA GLN A 29 -9.65 9.64 -2.42
C GLN A 29 -9.18 9.51 -3.88
N GLY A 30 -8.13 8.75 -4.13
CA GLY A 30 -7.67 8.43 -5.49
C GLY A 30 -8.73 7.71 -6.32
N PHE A 31 -9.41 6.72 -5.74
CA PHE A 31 -10.53 6.01 -6.37
C PHE A 31 -11.68 6.95 -6.73
N LEU A 32 -12.13 7.79 -5.81
CA LEU A 32 -13.25 8.72 -6.02
C LEU A 32 -12.95 9.79 -7.07
N LYS A 33 -11.69 10.23 -7.18
CA LYS A 33 -11.23 11.20 -8.19
C LYS A 33 -10.90 10.58 -9.54
N GLY A 34 -10.79 9.25 -9.61
CA GLY A 34 -10.45 8.52 -10.82
C GLY A 34 -11.54 8.65 -11.90
N ALA A 35 -11.18 9.18 -13.05
CA ALA A 35 -12.10 9.43 -14.18
C ALA A 35 -11.89 8.45 -15.36
N ASN A 36 -11.30 7.28 -15.13
CA ASN A 36 -11.02 6.32 -16.18
C ASN A 36 -12.31 5.68 -16.69
N LYS A 37 -12.47 5.70 -18.04
CA LYS A 37 -13.62 5.10 -18.73
C LYS A 37 -13.28 3.80 -19.48
N GLN A 38 -12.01 3.40 -19.49
CA GLN A 38 -11.52 2.25 -20.26
C GLN A 38 -11.30 0.99 -19.40
N SER A 39 -11.30 1.14 -18.10
CA SER A 39 -11.14 0.05 -17.13
C SER A 39 -12.06 0.24 -15.95
N ILE A 40 -12.26 -0.83 -15.20
CA ILE A 40 -13.05 -0.82 -13.96
C ILE A 40 -12.08 -0.53 -12.82
N ASN A 41 -12.28 0.61 -12.16
CA ASN A 41 -11.57 0.90 -10.94
C ASN A 41 -12.22 0.14 -9.79
N VAL A 42 -11.41 -0.50 -8.97
CA VAL A 42 -11.85 -1.21 -7.77
C VAL A 42 -11.05 -0.66 -6.59
N PHE A 43 -11.75 -0.26 -5.54
CA PHE A 43 -11.16 0.01 -4.23
C PHE A 43 -11.61 -1.09 -3.29
N ALA A 44 -10.67 -1.80 -2.68
CA ALA A 44 -10.94 -2.82 -1.68
C ALA A 44 -10.23 -2.45 -0.38
N CYS A 45 -11.00 -2.35 0.70
CA CYS A 45 -10.48 -2.14 2.04
C CYS A 45 -10.72 -3.42 2.84
N PHE A 46 -9.65 -4.01 3.33
CA PHE A 46 -9.70 -5.24 4.13
C PHE A 46 -9.62 -4.90 5.61
N ASP A 47 -10.10 -5.83 6.42
CA ASP A 47 -10.04 -5.75 7.87
C ASP A 47 -9.06 -6.80 8.41
N ASN A 48 -8.64 -6.63 9.67
CA ASN A 48 -7.81 -7.59 10.41
C ASN A 48 -6.41 -7.84 9.81
N GLU A 49 -5.81 -6.83 9.15
CA GLU A 49 -4.46 -6.95 8.62
C GLU A 49 -3.46 -7.26 9.74
N GLU A 50 -3.48 -6.49 10.81
CA GLU A 50 -2.56 -6.56 11.96
C GLU A 50 -2.58 -7.88 12.72
N VAL A 51 -3.64 -8.68 12.55
CA VAL A 51 -3.80 -10.00 13.17
C VAL A 51 -3.74 -11.14 12.14
N GLY A 52 -3.20 -10.86 10.93
CA GLY A 52 -2.83 -11.87 9.95
C GLY A 52 -3.83 -12.08 8.82
N SER A 53 -4.80 -11.21 8.61
CA SER A 53 -5.73 -11.22 7.45
C SER A 53 -6.56 -12.51 7.26
N GLY A 54 -6.59 -13.41 8.24
CA GLY A 54 -7.18 -14.76 8.15
C GLY A 54 -8.70 -14.82 8.38
N THR A 55 -9.41 -13.70 8.33
CA THR A 55 -10.85 -13.62 8.56
C THR A 55 -11.62 -13.49 7.25
N LYS A 56 -12.96 -13.65 7.28
CA LYS A 56 -13.82 -13.53 6.09
C LYS A 56 -13.78 -12.16 5.41
N GLN A 57 -13.36 -11.11 6.11
CA GLN A 57 -13.20 -9.73 5.62
C GLN A 57 -11.74 -9.34 5.44
N GLY A 58 -10.80 -10.21 5.73
CA GLY A 58 -9.37 -9.99 5.56
C GLY A 58 -8.88 -10.28 4.15
N ALA A 59 -7.66 -9.87 3.85
CA ALA A 59 -7.03 -10.05 2.54
C ALA A 59 -6.85 -11.54 2.14
N GLY A 60 -6.78 -12.45 3.12
CA GLY A 60 -6.69 -13.90 2.88
C GLY A 60 -8.01 -14.57 2.52
N SER A 61 -9.14 -13.86 2.58
CA SER A 61 -10.45 -14.40 2.24
C SER A 61 -10.72 -14.40 0.72
N THR A 62 -11.80 -15.06 0.32
CA THR A 62 -12.28 -14.99 -1.07
C THR A 62 -13.05 -13.71 -1.39
N PHE A 63 -13.15 -12.76 -0.44
CA PHE A 63 -13.97 -11.56 -0.56
C PHE A 63 -13.68 -10.77 -1.85
N LEU A 64 -12.42 -10.48 -2.13
CA LEU A 64 -12.02 -9.76 -3.34
C LEU A 64 -12.32 -10.59 -4.60
N TYR A 65 -11.94 -11.88 -4.59
CA TYR A 65 -12.19 -12.80 -5.68
C TYR A 65 -13.69 -12.87 -6.01
N ASP A 66 -14.53 -13.08 -5.00
CA ASP A 66 -15.98 -13.20 -5.18
C ASP A 66 -16.60 -11.90 -5.71
N ALA A 67 -16.16 -10.75 -5.19
CA ALA A 67 -16.63 -9.46 -5.66
C ALA A 67 -16.29 -9.24 -7.14
N MET A 68 -15.04 -9.48 -7.54
CA MET A 68 -14.57 -9.30 -8.92
C MET A 68 -15.26 -10.28 -9.88
N ARG A 69 -15.46 -11.54 -9.47
CA ARG A 69 -16.24 -12.53 -10.24
C ARG A 69 -17.68 -12.08 -10.46
N ARG A 70 -18.32 -11.57 -9.44
CA ARG A 70 -19.70 -11.05 -9.53
C ARG A 70 -19.80 -9.83 -10.44
N ILE A 71 -18.82 -8.91 -10.37
CA ILE A 71 -18.75 -7.77 -11.29
C ILE A 71 -18.61 -8.27 -12.74
N ASN A 72 -17.68 -9.19 -13.01
CA ASN A 72 -17.48 -9.76 -14.33
C ASN A 72 -18.78 -10.39 -14.88
N ASN A 73 -19.47 -11.20 -14.08
CA ASN A 73 -20.71 -11.83 -14.46
C ASN A 73 -21.83 -10.80 -14.71
N ALA A 74 -21.94 -9.76 -13.89
CA ALA A 74 -22.92 -8.69 -14.06
C ALA A 74 -22.71 -7.90 -15.37
N LEU A 75 -21.46 -7.88 -15.86
CA LEU A 75 -21.11 -7.30 -17.17
C LEU A 75 -21.35 -8.26 -18.35
N GLY A 76 -21.93 -9.43 -18.11
CA GLY A 76 -22.18 -10.44 -19.13
C GLY A 76 -20.93 -11.13 -19.65
N LYS A 77 -19.85 -11.16 -18.86
CA LYS A 77 -18.57 -11.77 -19.24
C LYS A 77 -18.45 -13.17 -18.66
N GLY A 78 -17.83 -14.06 -19.42
CA GLY A 78 -17.54 -15.42 -19.04
C GLY A 78 -16.28 -15.58 -18.20
N GLU A 79 -15.93 -16.84 -17.93
CA GLU A 79 -14.78 -17.17 -17.11
C GLU A 79 -13.45 -16.81 -17.77
N GLU A 80 -13.32 -17.08 -19.07
CA GLU A 80 -12.12 -16.75 -19.82
C GLU A 80 -11.86 -15.24 -19.85
N GLU A 81 -12.91 -14.43 -20.04
CA GLU A 81 -12.78 -12.98 -19.97
C GLU A 81 -12.36 -12.49 -18.59
N TYR A 82 -12.80 -13.17 -17.53
CA TYR A 82 -12.35 -12.87 -16.16
C TYR A 82 -10.85 -13.06 -16.01
N TYR A 83 -10.31 -14.21 -16.42
CA TYR A 83 -8.87 -14.47 -16.31
C TYR A 83 -8.04 -13.52 -17.20
N ARG A 84 -8.54 -13.20 -18.38
CA ARG A 84 -7.88 -12.20 -19.25
C ARG A 84 -7.91 -10.82 -18.62
N ALA A 85 -9.00 -10.44 -17.97
CA ALA A 85 -9.11 -9.18 -17.24
C ALA A 85 -8.11 -9.13 -16.07
N LEU A 86 -7.98 -10.20 -15.28
CA LEU A 86 -6.99 -10.30 -14.21
C LEU A 86 -5.55 -10.15 -14.75
N ALA A 87 -5.22 -10.88 -15.82
CA ALA A 87 -3.88 -10.79 -16.43
C ALA A 87 -3.53 -9.40 -16.96
N SER A 88 -4.55 -8.60 -17.31
CA SER A 88 -4.41 -7.22 -17.78
C SER A 88 -4.59 -6.18 -16.67
N SER A 89 -4.88 -6.60 -15.46
CA SER A 89 -5.09 -5.73 -14.31
C SER A 89 -3.78 -5.37 -13.63
N PHE A 90 -3.83 -4.29 -12.86
CA PHE A 90 -2.72 -3.83 -12.04
C PHE A 90 -3.25 -3.42 -10.65
N MET A 91 -2.66 -3.97 -9.60
CA MET A 91 -3.04 -3.70 -8.22
C MET A 91 -1.99 -2.81 -7.54
N LEU A 92 -2.44 -1.80 -6.86
CA LEU A 92 -1.67 -1.07 -5.87
C LEU A 92 -2.06 -1.61 -4.49
N SER A 93 -1.14 -2.31 -3.85
CA SER A 93 -1.28 -2.71 -2.46
C SER A 93 -0.71 -1.60 -1.60
N ALA A 94 -1.58 -0.88 -0.91
CA ALA A 94 -1.22 0.31 -0.16
C ALA A 94 -1.30 0.02 1.34
N ASP A 95 -0.17 0.16 2.01
CA ASP A 95 0.03 -0.06 3.43
C ASP A 95 1.27 0.73 3.87
N ASN A 96 1.20 1.43 5.01
CA ASN A 96 2.24 2.38 5.40
C ASN A 96 3.64 1.77 5.46
N ALA A 97 4.66 2.61 5.39
CA ALA A 97 6.05 2.21 5.38
C ALA A 97 6.82 2.85 6.55
N HIS A 98 7.81 2.13 7.07
CA HIS A 98 8.69 2.66 8.10
C HIS A 98 9.61 3.75 7.53
N ALA A 99 9.56 4.95 8.11
CA ALA A 99 10.60 5.95 7.91
C ALA A 99 11.79 5.69 8.86
N VAL A 100 12.96 6.24 8.53
CA VAL A 100 14.13 6.22 9.41
C VAL A 100 13.78 6.91 10.71
N HIS A 101 13.85 6.17 11.81
CA HIS A 101 13.58 6.73 13.13
C HIS A 101 14.83 7.45 13.65
N PRO A 102 14.75 8.75 14.02
CA PRO A 102 15.93 9.54 14.42
C PRO A 102 16.75 8.92 15.55
N ASN A 103 16.07 8.30 16.52
CA ASN A 103 16.72 7.67 17.66
C ASN A 103 17.18 6.23 17.39
N HIS A 104 16.79 5.62 16.27
CA HIS A 104 17.09 4.23 15.93
C HIS A 104 17.47 4.04 14.45
N PRO A 105 18.37 4.86 13.88
CA PRO A 105 18.71 4.78 12.47
C PRO A 105 19.31 3.42 12.09
N ALA A 106 19.97 2.75 13.02
CA ALA A 106 20.56 1.43 12.80
C ALA A 106 19.54 0.31 12.52
N LYS A 107 18.23 0.55 12.73
CA LYS A 107 17.18 -0.41 12.37
C LYS A 107 16.82 -0.38 10.88
N THR A 108 17.24 0.65 10.15
CA THR A 108 16.97 0.82 8.73
C THR A 108 18.14 0.30 7.90
N ASP A 109 17.85 -0.23 6.71
CA ASP A 109 18.86 -0.55 5.72
C ASP A 109 19.54 0.74 5.25
N VAL A 110 20.88 0.77 5.28
CA VAL A 110 21.65 1.99 5.01
C VAL A 110 21.60 2.46 3.55
N ASN A 111 21.25 1.56 2.64
CA ASN A 111 21.18 1.87 1.20
C ASN A 111 19.76 2.22 0.75
N ASN A 112 18.74 1.90 1.57
CA ASN A 112 17.32 2.10 1.25
C ASN A 112 16.64 2.86 2.39
N CYS A 113 17.17 4.04 2.70
CA CYS A 113 16.60 4.92 3.70
C CYS A 113 15.32 5.59 3.19
N VAL A 114 14.28 5.61 4.01
CA VAL A 114 12.99 6.25 3.74
C VAL A 114 12.79 7.38 4.73
N TYR A 115 12.42 8.53 4.22
CA TYR A 115 12.17 9.73 5.03
C TYR A 115 10.75 10.23 4.85
N MET A 116 10.20 10.84 5.90
CA MET A 116 8.89 11.51 5.82
C MET A 116 8.97 12.66 4.82
N ASN A 117 7.89 12.88 4.06
CA ASN A 117 7.76 13.94 3.03
C ASN A 117 8.68 13.83 1.81
N GLU A 118 9.46 12.78 1.67
CA GLU A 118 10.31 12.57 0.50
C GLU A 118 9.63 11.74 -0.60
N GLY A 119 8.33 11.57 -0.52
CA GLY A 119 7.51 10.89 -1.52
C GLY A 119 7.02 9.52 -1.11
N ILE A 120 6.28 8.90 -2.04
CA ILE A 120 5.69 7.58 -1.84
C ILE A 120 6.77 6.49 -1.82
N VAL A 121 6.57 5.50 -0.99
CA VAL A 121 7.53 4.40 -0.79
C VAL A 121 7.10 3.19 -1.59
N VAL A 122 7.99 2.65 -2.40
CA VAL A 122 7.85 1.32 -3.02
C VAL A 122 8.57 0.32 -2.13
N LYS A 123 7.85 -0.72 -1.72
CA LYS A 123 8.39 -1.76 -0.84
C LYS A 123 8.83 -2.97 -1.67
N SER A 124 10.03 -3.51 -1.38
CA SER A 124 10.54 -4.75 -1.95
C SER A 124 11.17 -5.63 -0.88
N HIS A 125 11.11 -6.94 -1.06
CA HIS A 125 11.66 -7.90 -0.12
C HIS A 125 12.19 -9.14 -0.82
N ALA A 126 13.45 -9.50 -0.59
CA ALA A 126 14.08 -10.66 -1.21
C ALA A 126 13.36 -11.99 -0.87
N GLY A 127 12.77 -12.10 0.32
CA GLY A 127 11.95 -13.24 0.76
C GLY A 127 10.50 -13.22 0.30
N GLN A 128 10.14 -12.38 -0.69
CA GLN A 128 8.79 -12.30 -1.29
C GLN A 128 7.67 -11.99 -0.26
N LYS A 129 7.97 -11.14 0.72
CA LYS A 129 6.98 -10.66 1.70
C LYS A 129 6.11 -9.53 1.15
N TYR A 130 6.55 -8.91 0.05
CA TYR A 130 5.83 -7.91 -0.72
C TYR A 130 5.60 -8.41 -2.14
N THR A 131 4.55 -7.93 -2.79
CA THR A 131 4.19 -8.41 -4.15
C THR A 131 5.01 -7.74 -5.26
N SER A 132 5.79 -6.72 -4.93
CA SER A 132 6.55 -5.93 -5.89
C SER A 132 7.57 -6.76 -6.66
N ASP A 133 7.57 -6.60 -7.97
CA ASP A 133 8.60 -7.12 -8.87
C ASP A 133 9.19 -6.00 -9.75
N ALA A 134 10.19 -6.32 -10.55
CA ALA A 134 10.88 -5.34 -11.37
C ALA A 134 9.95 -4.64 -12.39
N VAL A 135 8.98 -5.37 -12.93
CA VAL A 135 8.03 -4.83 -13.93
C VAL A 135 7.03 -3.91 -13.25
N SER A 136 6.40 -4.36 -12.18
CA SER A 136 5.42 -3.59 -11.43
C SER A 136 6.01 -2.31 -10.84
N ILE A 137 7.24 -2.40 -10.31
CA ILE A 137 8.01 -1.23 -9.85
C ILE A 137 8.26 -0.24 -11.00
N ALA A 138 8.69 -0.72 -12.16
CA ALA A 138 8.95 0.15 -13.31
C ALA A 138 7.69 0.85 -13.80
N VAL A 139 6.55 0.15 -13.87
CA VAL A 139 5.25 0.71 -14.20
C VAL A 139 4.86 1.81 -13.21
N PHE A 140 4.91 1.49 -11.91
CA PHE A 140 4.54 2.44 -10.87
C PHE A 140 5.43 3.70 -10.85
N LYS A 141 6.75 3.53 -10.99
CA LYS A 141 7.69 4.66 -11.15
C LYS A 141 7.32 5.55 -12.35
N GLY A 142 6.93 4.93 -13.46
CA GLY A 142 6.48 5.67 -14.64
C GLY A 142 5.22 6.50 -14.36
N LEU A 143 4.26 5.94 -13.61
CA LEU A 143 3.06 6.65 -13.17
C LEU A 143 3.39 7.82 -12.24
N CYS A 144 4.22 7.60 -11.24
CA CYS A 144 4.66 8.66 -10.31
C CYS A 144 5.40 9.78 -11.05
N LYS A 145 6.31 9.44 -11.95
CA LYS A 145 7.01 10.43 -12.80
C LYS A 145 6.03 11.29 -13.59
N LYS A 146 5.01 10.67 -14.19
CA LYS A 146 3.97 11.37 -14.96
C LYS A 146 3.12 12.28 -14.06
N ALA A 147 2.88 11.87 -12.82
CA ALA A 147 2.12 12.63 -11.83
C ALA A 147 2.97 13.69 -11.08
N GLY A 148 4.28 13.72 -11.27
CA GLY A 148 5.17 14.62 -10.53
C GLY A 148 5.38 14.22 -9.07
N VAL A 149 5.12 12.95 -8.71
CA VAL A 149 5.23 12.44 -7.34
C VAL A 149 6.61 11.82 -7.13
N PRO A 150 7.37 12.25 -6.10
CA PRO A 150 8.64 11.63 -5.73
C PRO A 150 8.44 10.18 -5.26
N VAL A 151 9.46 9.34 -5.46
CA VAL A 151 9.42 7.91 -5.09
C VAL A 151 10.66 7.55 -4.30
N GLN A 152 10.46 6.87 -3.20
CA GLN A 152 11.49 6.27 -2.38
C GLN A 152 11.42 4.74 -2.46
N PHE A 153 12.48 4.06 -2.04
CA PHE A 153 12.54 2.61 -2.01
C PHE A 153 12.79 2.11 -0.59
N PHE A 154 12.03 1.11 -0.19
CA PHE A 154 12.19 0.42 1.08
C PHE A 154 12.57 -1.04 0.84
N SER A 155 13.59 -1.47 1.54
CA SER A 155 13.93 -2.88 1.71
C SER A 155 14.25 -3.14 3.17
N ASN A 156 13.80 -4.26 3.69
CA ASN A 156 14.18 -4.68 5.03
C ASN A 156 15.69 -4.99 5.08
N ARG A 157 16.30 -4.74 6.22
CA ARG A 157 17.65 -5.27 6.49
C ARG A 157 17.62 -6.78 6.38
N SER A 158 18.69 -7.36 5.83
CA SER A 158 18.78 -8.80 5.60
C SER A 158 18.79 -9.64 6.90
N ASP A 159 19.16 -9.02 8.01
CA ASP A 159 19.21 -9.61 9.35
C ASP A 159 17.93 -9.38 10.18
N THR A 160 16.92 -8.76 9.60
CA THR A 160 15.66 -8.43 10.28
C THR A 160 14.49 -9.13 9.58
N ALA A 161 13.69 -9.83 10.35
CA ALA A 161 12.45 -10.42 9.82
C ALA A 161 11.48 -9.29 9.42
N GLY A 162 11.06 -9.31 8.16
CA GLY A 162 10.03 -8.39 7.67
C GLY A 162 8.63 -8.95 7.91
N GLY A 163 7.65 -8.09 8.10
CA GLY A 163 6.24 -8.41 8.02
C GLY A 163 5.82 -8.71 6.58
N SER A 164 4.63 -9.28 6.42
CA SER A 164 3.93 -9.41 5.14
C SER A 164 2.92 -8.27 5.02
N THR A 165 2.45 -8.00 3.80
CA THR A 165 1.40 -7.01 3.56
C THR A 165 0.14 -7.68 3.02
N LEU A 166 -0.95 -6.93 3.03
CA LEU A 166 -2.24 -7.37 2.49
C LEU A 166 -2.15 -7.78 1.00
N GLY A 167 -1.28 -7.13 0.21
CA GLY A 167 -1.10 -7.44 -1.20
C GLY A 167 -0.55 -8.84 -1.44
N ASN A 168 0.51 -9.21 -0.74
CA ASN A 168 1.08 -10.54 -0.82
C ASN A 168 0.06 -11.64 -0.45
N ILE A 169 -0.81 -11.36 0.53
CA ILE A 169 -1.84 -12.28 0.98
C ILE A 169 -2.99 -12.36 -0.04
N ALA A 170 -3.49 -11.22 -0.53
CA ALA A 170 -4.57 -11.15 -1.51
C ALA A 170 -4.19 -11.81 -2.84
N MET A 171 -2.92 -11.76 -3.24
CA MET A 171 -2.41 -12.39 -4.46
C MET A 171 -2.60 -13.91 -4.50
N ALA A 172 -2.74 -14.57 -3.36
CA ALA A 172 -3.09 -15.99 -3.30
C ALA A 172 -4.49 -16.28 -3.83
N GLN A 173 -5.37 -15.29 -3.81
CA GLN A 173 -6.77 -15.39 -4.28
C GLN A 173 -6.97 -14.81 -5.68
N VAL A 174 -6.29 -13.71 -6.01
CA VAL A 174 -6.43 -13.00 -7.29
C VAL A 174 -5.06 -12.62 -7.84
N SER A 175 -4.50 -13.49 -8.67
CA SER A 175 -3.16 -13.29 -9.25
C SER A 175 -3.20 -12.24 -10.36
N MET A 176 -2.55 -11.09 -10.11
CA MET A 176 -2.40 -10.02 -11.10
C MET A 176 -1.08 -9.26 -10.89
N ASN A 177 -0.69 -8.41 -11.86
CA ASN A 177 0.46 -7.55 -11.65
C ASN A 177 0.21 -6.62 -10.46
N SER A 178 1.15 -6.56 -9.53
CA SER A 178 0.97 -5.82 -8.28
C SER A 178 2.25 -5.18 -7.79
N VAL A 179 2.11 -4.04 -7.11
CA VAL A 179 3.20 -3.36 -6.41
C VAL A 179 2.75 -2.98 -5.01
N ASP A 180 3.61 -3.24 -4.02
CA ASP A 180 3.42 -2.78 -2.65
C ASP A 180 4.00 -1.39 -2.49
N ILE A 181 3.15 -0.47 -2.04
CA ILE A 181 3.49 0.92 -1.80
C ILE A 181 3.05 1.34 -0.41
N GLY A 182 3.59 2.46 0.07
CA GLY A 182 3.17 3.00 1.37
C GLY A 182 3.52 4.47 1.54
N LEU A 183 2.92 5.06 2.55
CA LEU A 183 3.28 6.40 3.01
C LEU A 183 4.24 6.26 4.20
N PRO A 184 5.33 7.05 4.25
CA PRO A 184 6.30 6.92 5.32
C PRO A 184 5.76 7.47 6.64
N GLN A 185 5.93 6.70 7.72
CA GLN A 185 5.56 7.12 9.08
C GLN A 185 6.58 6.70 10.11
N LEU A 186 6.52 7.29 11.29
CA LEU A 186 7.29 6.89 12.47
C LEU A 186 6.39 6.20 13.49
N ALA A 187 7.01 5.38 14.35
CA ALA A 187 6.35 4.75 15.49
C ALA A 187 5.11 3.91 15.12
N MET A 188 5.16 3.25 13.95
CA MET A 188 4.17 2.25 13.51
C MET A 188 3.97 1.20 14.61
N HIS A 189 2.73 0.76 14.86
CA HIS A 189 2.31 -0.15 15.92
C HIS A 189 2.54 0.39 17.35
N SER A 190 2.83 1.68 17.46
CA SER A 190 3.00 2.39 18.72
C SER A 190 2.13 3.65 18.68
N LEU A 191 2.70 4.81 19.01
CA LEU A 191 2.08 6.08 18.73
C LEU A 191 2.54 6.54 17.34
N SER A 192 1.72 6.33 16.33
CA SER A 192 2.07 6.67 14.96
C SER A 192 2.20 8.18 14.77
N LEU A 193 3.21 8.58 14.05
CA LEU A 193 3.55 9.96 13.76
C LEU A 193 3.81 10.14 12.28
N ILE A 194 3.11 11.11 11.69
CA ILE A 194 3.38 11.60 10.34
C ILE A 194 3.64 13.10 10.35
N HIS A 195 4.38 13.57 9.36
CA HIS A 195 4.54 14.98 9.09
C HIS A 195 3.35 15.49 8.26
N ILE A 196 2.86 16.69 8.55
CA ILE A 196 1.81 17.31 7.75
C ILE A 196 2.48 17.76 6.44
N SER A 197 2.12 17.11 5.34
CA SER A 197 2.49 17.59 4.01
C SER A 197 1.44 18.59 3.55
N GLU A 198 1.87 19.71 3.00
CA GLU A 198 0.99 20.57 2.23
C GLU A 198 0.30 19.73 1.14
N PRO A 199 -1.01 19.85 0.98
CA PRO A 199 -1.70 19.15 -0.13
C PRO A 199 -1.22 19.76 -1.45
N THR A 200 -0.45 18.98 -2.19
CA THR A 200 -0.07 19.30 -3.58
C THR A 200 -1.19 18.94 -4.54
#